data_4f56c49456cac323f615e63b32ff0bbf
#
_entry.id   4f56c49456cac323f615e63b32ff0bbf
#
_cell.length_a   1.000
_cell.length_b   1.000
_cell.length_c   1.000
_cell.angle_alpha   90.00
_cell.angle_beta   90.00
_cell.angle_gamma   90.00
#
_symmetry.space_group_name_H-M   'P 1'
#
loop_
_entity.id
_entity.type
_entity.pdbx_description
1 polymer ?
#
loop_
_entity_poly.entity_id
_entity_poly.type
_entity_poly.pdbx_seq_one_letter_code
_entity_poly.pdbx_strand_id
1 'polypeptide(L)' 'MSELVFEVTQEEDGGFCAECLSENIFTQGDTWEAVRKNVQEAVRAYYFAQPQVPRRIRLHLVRDELLAGA' A
#
# COMPACT_ATOMS: atom_id res chain seq x y z
N MET A 1 2.33 14.88 -13.66
CA MET A 1 3.09 14.12 -12.70
C MET A 1 2.18 13.12 -12.00
N SER A 2 2.55 11.91 -11.99
CA SER A 2 1.67 10.91 -11.44
C SER A 2 2.40 10.05 -10.43
N GLU A 3 1.93 10.15 -9.21
CA GLU A 3 2.44 9.35 -8.12
C GLU A 3 1.26 8.88 -7.31
N LEU A 4 1.21 7.58 -7.05
CA LEU A 4 0.22 7.03 -6.14
C LEU A 4 0.87 6.84 -4.79
N VAL A 5 0.18 7.23 -3.75
CA VAL A 5 0.66 7.03 -2.39
C VAL A 5 -0.25 6.01 -1.71
N PHE A 6 0.36 4.97 -1.20
CA PHE A 6 -0.35 3.97 -0.41
C PHE A 6 0.04 4.13 1.04
N GLU A 7 -0.94 4.17 1.90
CA GLU A 7 -0.72 4.12 3.33
C GLU A 7 -0.71 2.65 3.74
N VAL A 8 0.40 2.21 4.32
CA VAL A 8 0.59 0.81 4.68
C VAL A 8 0.62 0.71 6.19
N THR A 9 -0.20 -0.16 6.74
CA THR A 9 -0.23 -0.39 8.18
C THR A 9 0.08 -1.85 8.45
N GLN A 10 0.73 -2.11 9.59
CA GLN A 10 1.05 -3.46 9.98
C GLN A 10 -0.04 -3.99 10.91
N GLU A 11 -0.52 -5.18 10.62
CA GLU A 11 -1.54 -5.83 11.42
C GLU A 11 -0.92 -6.49 12.66
N GLU A 12 -1.76 -6.84 13.62
CA GLU A 12 -1.28 -7.45 14.85
C GLU A 12 -0.59 -8.79 14.61
N ASP A 13 -1.01 -9.50 13.57
CA ASP A 13 -0.41 -10.79 13.24
C ASP A 13 0.87 -10.65 12.43
N GLY A 14 1.30 -9.43 12.15
CA GLY A 14 2.53 -9.18 11.43
C GLY A 14 2.36 -8.91 9.95
N GLY A 15 1.16 -9.11 9.42
CA GLY A 15 0.90 -8.82 8.02
C GLY A 15 0.72 -7.33 7.79
N PHE A 16 0.56 -6.96 6.52
CA PHE A 16 0.46 -5.55 6.12
C PHE A 16 -0.78 -5.33 5.28
N CYS A 17 -1.40 -4.17 5.45
CA CYS A 17 -2.48 -3.71 4.61
C CYS A 17 -2.06 -2.42 3.93
N ALA A 18 -2.42 -2.27 2.66
CA ALA A 18 -2.07 -1.09 1.89
C ALA A 18 -3.32 -0.50 1.27
N GLU A 19 -3.49 0.78 1.44
CA GLU A 19 -4.65 1.49 0.92
C GLU A 19 -4.19 2.73 0.17
N CYS A 20 -4.64 2.87 -1.06
CA CYS A 20 -4.29 4.05 -1.85
C CYS A 20 -5.08 5.25 -1.34
N LEU A 21 -4.40 6.39 -1.23
CA LEU A 21 -5.04 7.57 -0.68
C LEU A 21 -5.91 8.31 -1.69
N SER A 22 -5.66 8.14 -2.98
CA SER A 22 -6.37 8.88 -4.01
C SER A 22 -7.26 8.01 -4.89
N GLU A 23 -7.04 6.71 -4.91
CA GLU A 23 -7.81 5.81 -5.75
C GLU A 23 -8.37 4.68 -4.90
N ASN A 24 -9.37 4.02 -5.43
CA ASN A 24 -10.01 2.92 -4.69
C ASN A 24 -9.24 1.63 -4.93
N ILE A 25 -8.03 1.56 -4.38
CA ILE A 25 -7.16 0.39 -4.51
C ILE A 25 -6.75 -0.03 -3.12
N PHE A 26 -6.98 -1.29 -2.80
CA PHE A 26 -6.63 -1.86 -1.51
C PHE A 26 -6.01 -3.24 -1.72
N THR A 27 -4.98 -3.54 -0.96
CA THR A 27 -4.38 -4.86 -1.00
C THR A 27 -3.70 -5.14 0.33
N GLN A 28 -3.17 -6.36 0.46
CA GLN A 28 -2.52 -6.77 1.69
C GLN A 28 -1.48 -7.83 1.36
N GLY A 29 -0.66 -8.15 2.35
CA GLY A 29 0.36 -9.17 2.21
C GLY A 29 0.87 -9.59 3.56
N ASP A 30 1.35 -10.83 3.67
CA ASP A 30 1.84 -11.35 4.93
C ASP A 30 3.18 -10.78 5.32
N THR A 31 3.95 -10.32 4.35
CA THR A 31 5.26 -9.74 4.57
C THR A 31 5.37 -8.44 3.80
N TRP A 32 6.40 -7.65 4.12
CA TRP A 32 6.65 -6.43 3.38
C TRP A 32 6.88 -6.71 1.89
N GLU A 33 7.64 -7.76 1.59
CA GLU A 33 7.86 -8.15 0.20
C GLU A 33 6.56 -8.50 -0.50
N ALA A 34 5.70 -9.23 0.19
CA ALA A 34 4.43 -9.63 -0.39
C ALA A 34 3.53 -8.43 -0.65
N VAL A 35 3.44 -7.49 0.30
CA VAL A 35 2.58 -6.31 0.09
C VAL A 35 3.12 -5.43 -1.02
N ARG A 36 4.46 -5.31 -1.13
CA ARG A 36 5.04 -4.56 -2.23
C ARG A 36 4.63 -5.14 -3.58
N LYS A 37 4.76 -6.44 -3.72
CA LYS A 37 4.40 -7.11 -4.96
C LYS A 37 2.91 -6.96 -5.24
N ASN A 38 2.10 -7.14 -4.22
CA ASN A 38 0.65 -7.08 -4.37
C ASN A 38 0.19 -5.68 -4.74
N VAL A 39 0.83 -4.64 -4.19
CA VAL A 39 0.51 -3.27 -4.58
C VAL A 39 0.81 -3.06 -6.05
N GLN A 40 1.96 -3.52 -6.52
CA GLN A 40 2.31 -3.37 -7.92
C GLN A 40 1.30 -4.06 -8.83
N GLU A 41 0.88 -5.26 -8.45
CA GLU A 41 -0.09 -6.00 -9.24
C GLU A 41 -1.47 -5.33 -9.21
N ALA A 42 -1.86 -4.83 -8.05
CA ALA A 42 -3.15 -4.16 -7.91
C ALA A 42 -3.21 -2.89 -8.75
N VAL A 43 -2.12 -2.13 -8.76
CA VAL A 43 -2.05 -0.92 -9.58
C VAL A 43 -2.11 -1.27 -11.05
N ARG A 44 -1.36 -2.30 -11.45
CA ARG A 44 -1.37 -2.72 -12.85
C ARG A 44 -2.77 -3.12 -13.28
N ALA A 45 -3.48 -3.85 -12.44
CA ALA A 45 -4.84 -4.28 -12.76
C ALA A 45 -5.80 -3.09 -12.81
N TYR A 46 -5.66 -2.16 -11.87
CA TYR A 46 -6.54 -1.01 -11.81
C TYR A 46 -6.43 -0.15 -13.06
N TYR A 47 -5.22 -0.02 -13.60
CA TYR A 47 -4.97 0.83 -14.75
C TYR A 47 -4.84 0.05 -16.04
N PHE A 48 -5.30 -1.18 -16.06
CA PHE A 48 -5.09 -2.08 -17.20
C PHE A 48 -5.51 -1.45 -18.52
N ALA A 49 -6.70 -0.84 -18.56
CA ALA A 49 -7.23 -0.27 -19.80
C ALA A 49 -7.08 1.24 -19.86
N GLN A 50 -6.29 1.82 -18.96
CA GLN A 50 -6.12 3.26 -18.91
C GLN A 50 -5.00 3.72 -19.83
N PRO A 51 -5.18 4.84 -20.52
CA PRO A 51 -4.11 5.34 -21.39
C PRO A 51 -2.93 5.89 -20.60
N GLN A 52 -3.12 6.24 -19.34
CA GLN A 52 -2.05 6.77 -18.52
C GLN A 52 -1.98 5.99 -17.23
N VAL A 53 -0.76 5.61 -16.86
CA VAL A 53 -0.49 4.85 -15.66
C VAL A 53 0.45 5.69 -14.81
N PRO A 54 0.22 5.75 -13.50
CA PRO A 54 1.14 6.49 -12.62
C PRO A 54 2.56 5.97 -12.76
N ARG A 55 3.50 6.90 -12.74
CA ARG A 55 4.90 6.55 -12.94
C ARG A 55 5.58 6.09 -11.66
N ARG A 56 5.01 6.48 -10.53
CA ARG A 56 5.59 6.17 -9.23
C ARG A 56 4.54 5.64 -8.29
N ILE A 57 4.96 4.74 -7.44
CA ILE A 57 4.13 4.23 -6.36
C ILE A 57 4.94 4.40 -5.08
N ARG A 58 4.38 5.14 -4.14
CA ARG A 58 5.04 5.37 -2.86
C ARG A 58 4.30 4.59 -1.79
N LEU A 59 5.04 3.83 -1.04
CA LEU A 59 4.49 3.12 0.12
C LEU A 59 4.92 3.86 1.36
N HIS A 60 3.93 4.36 2.10
CA HIS A 60 4.17 5.10 3.33
C HIS A 60 3.77 4.22 4.50
N LEU A 61 4.75 3.69 5.21
CA LEU A 61 4.49 2.81 6.35
C LEU A 61 4.10 3.64 7.55
N VAL A 62 2.89 3.42 8.04
CA VAL A 62 2.38 4.07 9.24
C VAL A 62 2.53 3.07 10.37
N ARG A 63 3.11 3.53 11.47
CA ARG A 63 3.41 2.64 12.56
C ARG A 63 2.91 3.24 13.86
N ASP A 64 2.14 2.45 14.58
CA ASP A 64 1.66 2.82 15.90
C ASP A 64 2.36 1.97 16.93
N GLU A 65 2.74 2.61 18.01
CA GLU A 65 3.36 1.88 19.11
C GLU A 65 2.75 2.35 20.41
N LEU A 66 2.25 1.42 21.18
CA LEU A 66 1.60 1.74 22.45
C LEU A 66 2.57 1.45 23.57
N LEU A 67 2.94 2.51 24.28
CA LEU A 67 3.86 2.39 25.41
C LEU A 67 3.08 2.51 26.70
N ALA A 68 3.50 1.74 27.70
CA ALA A 68 2.91 1.87 29.03
C ALA A 68 3.28 3.21 29.62
N GLY A 69 2.32 3.91 30.19
CA GLY A 69 2.58 5.12 30.92
C GLY A 69 3.28 4.82 32.23
N ALA A 70 4.10 5.72 32.70
CA ALA A 70 4.87 5.49 33.91
C ALA A 70 4.04 5.69 35.17
#